data_b6a4751f1be61a75f57e3983d496fc6e
#
_entry.id   b6a4751f1be61a75f57e3983d496fc6e
#
_cell.length_a   1.000
_cell.length_b   1.000
_cell.length_c   1.000
_cell.angle_alpha   90.00
_cell.angle_beta   90.00
_cell.angle_gamma   90.00
#
_symmetry.space_group_name_H-M   'P 1'
#
loop_
_entity.id
_entity.type
_entity.pdbx_description
1 polymer ?
#
loop_
_entity_poly.entity_id
_entity_poly.type
_entity_poly.pdbx_seq_one_letter_code
_entity_poly.pdbx_strand_id
1 'polypeptide(L)'
;MTASAPTERAPLRVAVAQTEARPGDVAHNAADAAATIVRAADLGARVVLFPELSLTGYEPGWLKSAMPGGALAPEGPALEPVREACRATGVTAVVGAPTPAGARSAISAVAVGADGGVLADYRKSRLEEHERELFDPGTACHTLDVDGWRLALGICYDASFPELARAAALSGADAYLCGGAFVRGDSDHRRSVYFPARALENTFFVLFANFAGRQGPWEFCGRSAVYGPDGRALAQAGPDAAELVVADLDDAELTRVRGGLTMLRDAARPPGVNP
;
A
#
# COMPACT_ATOMS: atom_id res chain seq x y z
N MET A 1 -28.94 18.30 25.04
CA MET A 1 -28.52 18.16 23.63
C MET A 1 -27.99 16.74 23.45
N THR A 2 -28.80 15.87 22.90
CA THR A 2 -28.39 14.49 22.57
C THR A 2 -27.42 14.57 21.39
N ALA A 3 -26.15 14.24 21.61
CA ALA A 3 -25.21 14.06 20.52
C ALA A 3 -25.79 12.97 19.60
N SER A 4 -26.05 13.31 18.35
CA SER A 4 -26.41 12.34 17.33
C SER A 4 -25.28 11.29 17.27
N ALA A 5 -25.66 10.01 17.35
CA ALA A 5 -24.71 8.93 17.13
C ALA A 5 -24.03 9.18 15.76
N PRO A 6 -22.70 9.01 15.64
CA PRO A 6 -22.04 9.13 14.35
C PRO A 6 -22.71 8.16 13.38
N THR A 7 -23.09 8.66 12.22
CA THR A 7 -23.65 7.82 11.14
C THR A 7 -22.56 6.85 10.72
N GLU A 8 -22.86 5.56 10.84
CA GLU A 8 -21.96 4.48 10.40
C GLU A 8 -21.64 4.65 8.90
N ARG A 9 -20.37 4.60 8.55
CA ARG A 9 -19.92 4.70 7.16
C ARG A 9 -20.26 3.42 6.42
N ALA A 10 -20.57 3.53 5.13
CA ALA A 10 -20.69 2.34 4.28
C ALA A 10 -19.34 1.58 4.25
N PRO A 11 -19.38 0.24 4.22
CA PRO A 11 -18.17 -0.56 4.05
C PRO A 11 -17.41 -0.15 2.78
N LEU A 12 -16.08 -0.06 2.87
CA LEU A 12 -15.22 0.20 1.73
C LEU A 12 -14.69 -1.12 1.18
N ARG A 13 -15.14 -1.52 0.00
CA ARG A 13 -14.58 -2.68 -0.68
C ARG A 13 -13.24 -2.34 -1.28
N VAL A 14 -12.20 -3.10 -0.92
CA VAL A 14 -10.82 -2.91 -1.34
C VAL A 14 -10.28 -4.15 -2.03
N ALA A 15 -9.34 -3.95 -2.94
CA ALA A 15 -8.60 -5.01 -3.59
C ALA A 15 -7.10 -4.89 -3.33
N VAL A 16 -6.42 -6.01 -3.23
CA VAL A 16 -4.97 -6.10 -3.16
C VAL A 16 -4.49 -6.96 -4.33
N ALA A 17 -3.67 -6.38 -5.18
CA ALA A 17 -3.14 -7.04 -6.36
C ALA A 17 -1.80 -7.71 -6.03
N GLN A 18 -1.75 -9.04 -6.09
CA GLN A 18 -0.52 -9.80 -6.19
C GLN A 18 -0.16 -9.94 -7.66
N THR A 19 0.99 -9.40 -8.06
CA THR A 19 1.35 -9.32 -9.48
C THR A 19 2.70 -9.96 -9.76
N GLU A 20 2.94 -10.27 -11.04
CA GLU A 20 4.25 -10.58 -11.59
C GLU A 20 4.63 -9.43 -12.52
N ALA A 21 5.69 -8.69 -12.21
CA ALA A 21 6.15 -7.62 -13.07
C ALA A 21 7.28 -8.09 -13.99
N ARG A 22 7.35 -7.51 -15.20
CA ARG A 22 8.49 -7.64 -16.11
C ARG A 22 9.48 -6.52 -15.84
N PRO A 23 10.70 -6.83 -15.35
CA PRO A 23 11.67 -5.79 -15.03
C PRO A 23 11.94 -4.87 -16.23
N GLY A 24 11.71 -3.57 -16.06
CA GLY A 24 11.93 -2.54 -17.07
C GLY A 24 10.88 -2.41 -18.15
N ASP A 25 9.95 -3.34 -18.28
CA ASP A 25 8.87 -3.27 -19.28
C ASP A 25 7.68 -2.46 -18.74
N VAL A 26 7.89 -1.15 -18.61
CA VAL A 26 6.90 -0.23 -18.03
C VAL A 26 5.57 -0.26 -18.80
N ALA A 27 5.62 -0.37 -20.11
CA ALA A 27 4.40 -0.39 -20.95
C ALA A 27 3.54 -1.63 -20.65
N HIS A 28 4.17 -2.81 -20.58
CA HIS A 28 3.49 -4.04 -20.21
C HIS A 28 2.93 -3.98 -18.79
N ASN A 29 3.75 -3.58 -17.80
CA ASN A 29 3.34 -3.52 -16.40
C ASN A 29 2.19 -2.53 -16.18
N ALA A 30 2.21 -1.38 -16.85
CA ALA A 30 1.13 -0.40 -16.79
C ALA A 30 -0.17 -0.91 -17.42
N ALA A 31 -0.08 -1.64 -18.54
CA ALA A 31 -1.24 -2.28 -19.16
C ALA A 31 -1.84 -3.38 -18.26
N ASP A 32 -1.00 -4.20 -17.62
CA ASP A 32 -1.44 -5.23 -16.67
C ASP A 32 -2.06 -4.62 -15.41
N ALA A 33 -1.51 -3.50 -14.92
CA ALA A 33 -2.10 -2.74 -13.82
C ALA A 33 -3.48 -2.19 -14.20
N ALA A 34 -3.63 -1.60 -15.40
CA ALA A 34 -4.90 -1.12 -15.92
C ALA A 34 -5.95 -2.24 -16.02
N ALA A 35 -5.58 -3.40 -16.58
CA ALA A 35 -6.46 -4.57 -16.65
C ALA A 35 -6.85 -5.08 -15.25
N THR A 36 -5.94 -5.01 -14.28
CA THR A 36 -6.20 -5.40 -12.89
C THR A 36 -7.16 -4.42 -12.19
N ILE A 37 -7.06 -3.11 -12.46
CA ILE A 37 -7.99 -2.09 -11.98
C ILE A 37 -9.42 -2.39 -12.49
N VAL A 38 -9.57 -2.73 -13.78
CA VAL A 38 -10.87 -3.11 -14.36
C VAL A 38 -11.44 -4.33 -13.63
N ARG A 39 -10.63 -5.39 -13.45
CA ARG A 39 -11.07 -6.59 -12.71
C ARG A 39 -11.44 -6.28 -11.25
N ALA A 40 -10.72 -5.38 -10.59
CA ALA A 40 -11.06 -4.94 -9.24
C ALA A 40 -12.43 -4.23 -9.22
N ALA A 41 -12.71 -3.38 -10.21
CA ALA A 41 -13.99 -2.72 -10.37
C ALA A 41 -15.14 -3.71 -10.60
N ASP A 42 -14.94 -4.74 -11.43
CA ASP A 42 -15.93 -5.80 -11.66
C ASP A 42 -16.27 -6.57 -10.38
N LEU A 43 -15.33 -6.64 -9.42
CA LEU A 43 -15.56 -7.19 -8.08
C LEU A 43 -16.11 -6.18 -7.09
N GLY A 44 -16.39 -4.95 -7.53
CA GLY A 44 -16.96 -3.88 -6.72
C GLY A 44 -15.94 -3.13 -5.84
N ALA A 45 -14.65 -3.31 -6.06
CA ALA A 45 -13.62 -2.59 -5.29
C ALA A 45 -13.62 -1.09 -5.64
N ARG A 46 -13.38 -0.27 -4.63
CA ARG A 46 -13.25 1.19 -4.75
C ARG A 46 -11.77 1.62 -4.68
N VAL A 47 -10.93 0.77 -4.10
CA VAL A 47 -9.49 0.97 -3.97
C VAL A 47 -8.77 -0.29 -4.38
N VAL A 48 -7.67 -0.17 -5.13
CA VAL A 48 -6.76 -1.27 -5.41
C VAL A 48 -5.32 -0.89 -5.10
N LEU A 49 -4.62 -1.73 -4.33
CA LEU A 49 -3.22 -1.57 -3.96
C LEU A 49 -2.35 -2.54 -4.76
N PHE A 50 -1.26 -2.02 -5.31
CA PHE A 50 -0.23 -2.77 -6.03
C PHE A 50 1.08 -2.89 -5.23
N PRO A 51 1.99 -3.82 -5.61
CA PRO A 51 3.31 -3.96 -4.99
C PRO A 51 4.22 -2.73 -5.15
N GLU A 52 5.26 -2.68 -4.34
CA GLU A 52 6.37 -1.73 -4.49
C GLU A 52 6.99 -1.83 -5.89
N LEU A 53 7.22 -0.68 -6.55
CA LEU A 53 7.77 -0.62 -7.91
C LEU A 53 7.02 -1.49 -8.95
N SER A 54 5.70 -1.66 -8.79
CA SER A 54 4.89 -2.53 -9.65
C SER A 54 4.95 -2.16 -11.13
N LEU A 55 5.20 -0.87 -11.46
CA LEU A 55 5.30 -0.43 -12.86
C LEU A 55 6.66 -0.69 -13.50
N THR A 56 7.70 -0.95 -12.71
CA THR A 56 9.07 -1.21 -13.25
C THR A 56 9.59 -2.59 -12.91
N GLY A 57 8.98 -3.27 -11.96
CA GLY A 57 9.55 -4.42 -11.29
C GLY A 57 10.62 -4.00 -10.26
N TYR A 58 10.95 -4.94 -9.37
CA TYR A 58 11.95 -4.77 -8.32
C TYR A 58 13.15 -5.71 -8.61
N GLU A 59 13.89 -5.45 -9.70
CA GLU A 59 15.08 -6.21 -10.12
C GLU A 59 16.33 -5.35 -9.93
N PRO A 60 17.29 -5.76 -9.04
CA PRO A 60 18.41 -4.90 -8.65
C PRO A 60 19.33 -4.49 -9.81
N GLY A 61 19.59 -5.40 -10.77
CA GLY A 61 20.45 -5.12 -11.90
C GLY A 61 19.87 -4.07 -12.83
N TRP A 62 18.56 -4.19 -13.12
CA TRP A 62 17.85 -3.20 -13.91
C TRP A 62 17.78 -1.85 -13.19
N LEU A 63 17.39 -1.84 -11.91
CA LEU A 63 17.30 -0.61 -11.12
C LEU A 63 18.65 0.13 -11.12
N LYS A 64 19.76 -0.58 -10.91
CA LYS A 64 21.10 0.01 -10.90
C LYS A 64 21.49 0.60 -12.26
N SER A 65 21.05 -0.02 -13.36
CA SER A 65 21.37 0.46 -14.71
C SER A 65 20.46 1.60 -15.18
N ALA A 66 19.21 1.64 -14.71
CA ALA A 66 18.19 2.57 -15.18
C ALA A 66 18.10 3.86 -14.36
N MET A 67 18.40 3.83 -13.05
CA MET A 67 18.24 5.01 -12.20
C MET A 67 19.42 5.99 -12.32
N PRO A 68 19.17 7.31 -12.26
CA PRO A 68 17.84 7.95 -12.09
C PRO A 68 17.05 8.15 -13.38
N GLY A 69 17.60 7.89 -14.56
CA GLY A 69 16.98 8.21 -15.85
C GLY A 69 15.65 7.47 -16.13
N GLY A 70 15.42 6.29 -15.47
CA GLY A 70 14.22 5.50 -15.59
C GLY A 70 13.07 5.89 -14.64
N ALA A 71 13.16 7.03 -13.97
CA ALA A 71 12.09 7.53 -13.10
C ALA A 71 10.85 7.95 -13.92
N LEU A 72 9.67 7.62 -13.41
CA LEU A 72 8.39 7.86 -14.03
C LEU A 72 7.72 9.07 -13.39
N ALA A 73 7.44 10.11 -14.16
CA ALA A 73 6.66 11.25 -13.66
C ALA A 73 5.22 10.77 -13.34
N PRO A 74 4.67 11.09 -12.16
CA PRO A 74 3.32 10.63 -11.78
C PRO A 74 2.21 11.03 -12.76
N GLU A 75 2.34 12.20 -13.39
CA GLU A 75 1.41 12.70 -14.42
C GLU A 75 1.89 12.40 -15.86
N GLY A 76 3.00 11.66 -15.99
CA GLY A 76 3.61 11.34 -17.27
C GLY A 76 2.88 10.25 -18.05
N PRO A 77 3.25 10.05 -19.32
CA PRO A 77 2.58 9.11 -20.23
C PRO A 77 2.69 7.65 -19.77
N ALA A 78 3.70 7.29 -18.98
CA ALA A 78 3.87 5.93 -18.47
C ALA A 78 2.73 5.49 -17.54
N LEU A 79 2.10 6.42 -16.82
CA LEU A 79 0.97 6.16 -15.94
C LEU A 79 -0.40 6.38 -16.62
N GLU A 80 -0.45 6.83 -17.87
CA GLU A 80 -1.73 7.10 -18.54
C GLU A 80 -2.65 5.89 -18.62
N PRO A 81 -2.18 4.63 -18.89
CA PRO A 81 -3.07 3.47 -18.86
C PRO A 81 -3.74 3.26 -17.49
N VAL A 82 -3.01 3.50 -16.39
CA VAL A 82 -3.54 3.41 -15.02
C VAL A 82 -4.56 4.51 -14.76
N ARG A 83 -4.24 5.75 -15.16
CA ARG A 83 -5.12 6.92 -14.99
C ARG A 83 -6.42 6.77 -15.77
N GLU A 84 -6.33 6.26 -17.00
CA GLU A 84 -7.51 6.00 -17.83
C GLU A 84 -8.39 4.90 -17.24
N ALA A 85 -7.79 3.80 -16.76
CA ALA A 85 -8.53 2.73 -16.10
C ALA A 85 -9.24 3.23 -14.82
N CYS A 86 -8.58 4.04 -14.00
CA CYS A 86 -9.19 4.66 -12.82
C CYS A 86 -10.39 5.54 -13.23
N ARG A 87 -10.22 6.38 -14.25
CA ARG A 87 -11.26 7.27 -14.78
C ARG A 87 -12.45 6.50 -15.31
N ALA A 88 -12.20 5.42 -16.07
CA ALA A 88 -13.25 4.60 -16.66
C ALA A 88 -14.05 3.78 -15.65
N THR A 89 -13.42 3.37 -14.55
CA THR A 89 -14.02 2.47 -13.56
C THR A 89 -14.48 3.16 -12.26
N GLY A 90 -13.97 4.36 -11.98
CA GLY A 90 -14.21 5.04 -10.72
C GLY A 90 -13.46 4.42 -9.53
N VAL A 91 -12.43 3.61 -9.78
CA VAL A 91 -11.58 2.98 -8.77
C VAL A 91 -10.36 3.87 -8.50
N THR A 92 -9.99 4.03 -7.24
CA THR A 92 -8.71 4.63 -6.83
C THR A 92 -7.63 3.56 -6.83
N ALA A 93 -6.51 3.77 -7.53
CA ALA A 93 -5.38 2.85 -7.58
C ALA A 93 -4.14 3.41 -6.87
N VAL A 94 -3.42 2.57 -6.13
CA VAL A 94 -2.11 2.89 -5.56
C VAL A 94 -1.09 1.97 -6.21
N VAL A 95 -0.27 2.52 -7.10
CA VAL A 95 0.76 1.78 -7.86
C VAL A 95 2.15 2.14 -7.39
N GLY A 96 3.08 1.18 -7.46
CA GLY A 96 4.50 1.40 -7.13
C GLY A 96 5.31 1.84 -8.35
N ALA A 97 6.08 2.92 -8.23
CA ALA A 97 6.96 3.41 -9.28
C ALA A 97 8.18 4.15 -8.73
N PRO A 98 9.33 4.16 -9.44
CA PRO A 98 10.35 5.13 -9.17
C PRO A 98 9.90 6.50 -9.70
N THR A 99 9.92 7.55 -8.87
CA THR A 99 9.55 8.92 -9.28
C THR A 99 10.72 9.89 -9.18
N PRO A 100 10.73 11.00 -9.94
CA PRO A 100 11.79 11.99 -9.84
C PRO A 100 11.89 12.63 -8.45
N ALA A 101 13.10 12.73 -7.90
CA ALA A 101 13.41 13.34 -6.61
C ALA A 101 14.65 14.24 -6.74
N GLY A 102 14.47 15.45 -7.32
CA GLY A 102 15.59 16.32 -7.62
C GLY A 102 16.55 15.71 -8.64
N ALA A 103 17.81 15.53 -8.27
CA ALA A 103 18.83 14.89 -9.13
C ALA A 103 18.78 13.35 -9.09
N ARG A 104 18.01 12.77 -8.19
CA ARG A 104 17.87 11.32 -8.00
C ARG A 104 16.41 10.89 -8.20
N SER A 105 16.10 9.68 -7.79
CA SER A 105 14.76 9.13 -7.80
C SER A 105 14.32 8.78 -6.38
N ALA A 106 13.03 8.62 -6.15
CA ALA A 106 12.46 8.02 -4.95
C ALA A 106 11.67 6.77 -5.32
N ILE A 107 11.58 5.82 -4.40
CA ILE A 107 10.62 4.72 -4.49
C ILE A 107 9.28 5.26 -4.01
N SER A 108 8.27 5.24 -4.88
CA SER A 108 6.98 5.89 -4.61
C SER A 108 5.78 4.95 -4.69
N ALA A 109 4.80 5.23 -3.84
CA ALA A 109 3.42 4.80 -4.00
C ALA A 109 2.63 5.97 -4.60
N VAL A 110 2.32 5.87 -5.87
CA VAL A 110 1.55 6.88 -6.61
C VAL A 110 0.07 6.52 -6.52
N ALA A 111 -0.70 7.38 -5.89
CA ALA A 111 -2.15 7.22 -5.80
C ALA A 111 -2.84 7.98 -6.94
N VAL A 112 -3.63 7.25 -7.71
CA VAL A 112 -4.45 7.78 -8.80
C VAL A 112 -5.92 7.68 -8.41
N GLY A 113 -6.61 8.80 -8.38
CA GLY A 113 -8.00 8.90 -7.99
C GLY A 113 -8.97 8.37 -9.04
N ALA A 114 -10.23 8.22 -8.63
CA ALA A 114 -11.33 7.77 -9.46
C ALA A 114 -11.59 8.65 -10.71
N ASP A 115 -11.11 9.89 -10.70
CA ASP A 115 -11.16 10.83 -11.83
C ASP A 115 -9.93 10.74 -12.76
N GLY A 116 -8.96 9.86 -12.43
CA GLY A 116 -7.67 9.72 -13.11
C GLY A 116 -6.65 10.79 -12.74
N GLY A 117 -6.94 11.66 -11.78
CA GLY A 117 -5.98 12.62 -11.22
C GLY A 117 -5.00 11.96 -10.25
N VAL A 118 -3.79 12.50 -10.14
CA VAL A 118 -2.82 12.06 -9.13
C VAL A 118 -3.19 12.69 -7.79
N LEU A 119 -3.52 11.85 -6.81
CA LEU A 119 -3.88 12.28 -5.45
C LEU A 119 -2.67 12.43 -4.54
N ALA A 120 -1.67 11.56 -4.70
CA ALA A 120 -0.46 11.56 -3.90
C ALA A 120 0.71 10.89 -4.63
N ASP A 121 1.92 11.34 -4.31
CA ASP A 121 3.21 10.72 -4.60
C ASP A 121 3.91 10.49 -3.25
N TYR A 122 3.53 9.41 -2.54
CA TYR A 122 4.17 9.04 -1.28
C TYR A 122 5.52 8.40 -1.58
N ARG A 123 6.59 8.96 -1.05
CA ARG A 123 7.95 8.48 -1.19
C ARG A 123 8.35 7.66 0.02
N LYS A 124 8.91 6.47 -0.21
CA LYS A 124 9.42 5.56 0.82
C LYS A 124 10.31 6.29 1.82
N SER A 125 9.95 6.25 3.09
CA SER A 125 10.65 7.00 4.15
C SER A 125 11.89 6.28 4.64
N ARG A 126 11.86 4.94 4.63
CA ARG A 126 12.94 4.09 5.12
C ARG A 126 13.46 3.22 3.98
N LEU A 127 14.69 3.50 3.56
CA LEU A 127 15.37 2.77 2.48
C LEU A 127 16.21 1.64 3.06
N GLU A 128 16.16 0.46 2.42
CA GLU A 128 17.14 -0.60 2.66
C GLU A 128 18.52 -0.18 2.19
N GLU A 129 19.56 -0.84 2.67
CA GLU A 129 20.95 -0.41 2.40
C GLU A 129 21.26 -0.33 0.91
N HIS A 130 20.84 -1.33 0.13
CA HIS A 130 21.06 -1.36 -1.32
C HIS A 130 20.23 -0.33 -2.11
N GLU A 131 19.14 0.18 -1.54
CA GLU A 131 18.33 1.23 -2.16
C GLU A 131 18.94 2.63 -2.01
N ARG A 132 19.69 2.88 -0.92
CA ARG A 132 20.28 4.19 -0.60
C ARG A 132 21.26 4.70 -1.65
N GLU A 133 21.87 3.78 -2.42
CA GLU A 133 22.76 4.16 -3.52
C GLU A 133 21.97 4.78 -4.70
N LEU A 134 20.70 4.40 -4.89
CA LEU A 134 19.91 4.72 -6.07
C LEU A 134 18.81 5.75 -5.80
N PHE A 135 18.26 5.74 -4.58
CA PHE A 135 17.07 6.50 -4.23
C PHE A 135 17.28 7.47 -3.06
N ASP A 136 16.48 8.53 -3.04
CA ASP A 136 16.37 9.44 -1.90
C ASP A 136 15.12 9.10 -1.07
N PRO A 137 15.21 9.18 0.29
CA PRO A 137 14.07 8.91 1.15
C PRO A 137 13.05 10.05 1.11
N GLY A 138 11.78 9.69 1.30
CA GLY A 138 10.72 10.64 1.58
C GLY A 138 10.71 11.11 3.03
N THR A 139 9.98 12.18 3.30
CA THR A 139 9.90 12.79 4.64
C THR A 139 8.48 12.94 5.17
N ALA A 140 7.47 12.74 4.32
CA ALA A 140 6.08 13.00 4.66
C ALA A 140 5.27 11.71 4.85
N CYS A 141 4.35 11.73 5.81
CA CYS A 141 3.25 10.78 5.88
C CYS A 141 2.14 11.29 4.95
N HIS A 142 1.57 10.41 4.13
CA HIS A 142 0.46 10.74 3.25
C HIS A 142 -0.76 9.90 3.58
N THR A 143 -1.91 10.55 3.59
CA THR A 143 -3.22 9.90 3.69
C THR A 143 -4.07 10.28 2.48
N LEU A 144 -4.92 9.36 2.08
CA LEU A 144 -5.95 9.54 1.05
C LEU A 144 -7.31 9.46 1.72
N ASP A 145 -8.25 10.29 1.30
CA ASP A 145 -9.65 10.17 1.70
C ASP A 145 -10.43 9.58 0.52
N VAL A 146 -10.96 8.35 0.69
CA VAL A 146 -11.77 7.66 -0.31
C VAL A 146 -13.08 7.22 0.33
N ASP A 147 -14.20 7.69 -0.20
CA ASP A 147 -15.55 7.36 0.29
C ASP A 147 -15.71 7.53 1.82
N GLY A 148 -15.05 8.54 2.40
CA GLY A 148 -15.06 8.83 3.84
C GLY A 148 -14.07 7.99 4.68
N TRP A 149 -13.29 7.11 4.07
CA TRP A 149 -12.23 6.34 4.71
C TRP A 149 -10.88 7.03 4.55
N ARG A 150 -10.11 7.13 5.64
CA ARG A 150 -8.77 7.69 5.63
C ARG A 150 -7.72 6.58 5.53
N LEU A 151 -7.01 6.54 4.41
CA LEU A 151 -6.07 5.48 4.04
C LEU A 151 -4.65 6.04 4.06
N ALA A 152 -3.80 5.55 4.96
CA ALA A 152 -2.39 5.94 5.02
C ALA A 152 -1.53 5.08 4.09
N LEU A 153 -0.50 5.67 3.49
CA LEU A 153 0.41 4.99 2.59
C LEU A 153 1.73 4.61 3.29
N GLY A 154 2.27 3.47 2.91
CA GLY A 154 3.59 2.99 3.25
C GLY A 154 4.16 2.10 2.15
N ILE A 155 5.46 1.84 2.20
CA ILE A 155 6.15 1.01 1.21
C ILE A 155 7.11 0.06 1.93
N CYS A 156 6.90 -1.24 1.78
CA CYS A 156 7.83 -2.34 2.08
C CYS A 156 8.57 -2.18 3.44
N TYR A 157 9.82 -1.73 3.42
CA TYR A 157 10.66 -1.57 4.60
C TYR A 157 10.11 -0.56 5.62
N ASP A 158 9.24 0.37 5.21
CA ASP A 158 8.50 1.24 6.15
C ASP A 158 7.71 0.43 7.19
N ALA A 159 7.19 -0.75 6.82
CA ALA A 159 6.46 -1.63 7.72
C ALA A 159 7.32 -2.21 8.85
N SER A 160 8.65 -2.21 8.73
CA SER A 160 9.57 -2.64 9.79
C SER A 160 9.63 -1.66 10.96
N PHE A 161 9.15 -0.42 10.75
CA PHE A 161 9.22 0.67 11.73
C PHE A 161 7.80 0.93 12.29
N PRO A 162 7.51 0.45 13.52
CA PRO A 162 6.18 0.62 14.13
C PRO A 162 5.78 2.09 14.28
N GLU A 163 6.75 3.00 14.37
CA GLU A 163 6.53 4.43 14.52
C GLU A 163 5.77 5.04 13.34
N LEU A 164 6.02 4.55 12.09
CA LEU A 164 5.37 5.08 10.90
C LEU A 164 3.88 4.71 10.89
N ALA A 165 3.57 3.44 11.15
CA ALA A 165 2.19 2.97 11.25
C ALA A 165 1.47 3.62 12.45
N ARG A 166 2.17 3.80 13.59
CA ARG A 166 1.64 4.49 14.76
C ARG A 166 1.33 5.95 14.47
N ALA A 167 2.21 6.67 13.79
CA ALA A 167 1.98 8.06 13.41
C ALA A 167 0.77 8.18 12.48
N ALA A 168 0.61 7.27 11.52
CA ALA A 168 -0.56 7.22 10.64
C ALA A 168 -1.86 7.01 11.43
N ALA A 169 -1.89 6.05 12.37
CA ALA A 169 -3.05 5.79 13.20
C ALA A 169 -3.40 6.98 14.11
N LEU A 170 -2.41 7.62 14.73
CA LEU A 170 -2.60 8.81 15.57
C LEU A 170 -3.08 10.02 14.77
N SER A 171 -2.78 10.10 13.46
CA SER A 171 -3.33 11.11 12.56
C SER A 171 -4.75 10.78 12.04
N GLY A 172 -5.35 9.70 12.54
CA GLY A 172 -6.73 9.31 12.26
C GLY A 172 -6.91 8.40 11.06
N ALA A 173 -5.85 7.68 10.63
CA ALA A 173 -5.99 6.68 9.58
C ALA A 173 -6.86 5.51 10.03
N ASP A 174 -7.71 5.02 9.12
CA ASP A 174 -8.57 3.84 9.29
C ASP A 174 -7.93 2.59 8.69
N ALA A 175 -7.05 2.77 7.72
CA ALA A 175 -6.27 1.70 7.10
C ALA A 175 -4.86 2.16 6.73
N TYR A 176 -3.93 1.18 6.68
CA TYR A 176 -2.56 1.35 6.23
C TYR A 176 -2.32 0.48 4.99
N LEU A 177 -2.01 1.13 3.87
CA LEU A 177 -1.78 0.53 2.58
C LEU A 177 -0.28 0.42 2.32
N CYS A 178 0.24 -0.80 2.22
CA CYS A 178 1.68 -1.03 2.05
C CYS A 178 1.96 -1.96 0.87
N GLY A 179 2.46 -1.40 -0.23
CA GLY A 179 3.05 -2.17 -1.32
C GLY A 179 4.44 -2.64 -0.94
N GLY A 180 4.76 -3.91 -1.16
CA GLY A 180 6.05 -4.49 -0.80
C GLY A 180 6.68 -5.34 -1.90
N ALA A 181 7.92 -5.78 -1.62
CA ALA A 181 8.72 -6.67 -2.44
C ALA A 181 9.41 -7.72 -1.56
N PHE A 182 8.62 -8.48 -0.80
CA PHE A 182 9.10 -9.48 0.14
C PHE A 182 9.41 -10.79 -0.58
N VAL A 183 10.63 -11.30 -0.38
CA VAL A 183 11.11 -12.54 -0.97
C VAL A 183 10.94 -13.73 -0.03
N ARG A 184 11.07 -14.95 -0.57
CA ARG A 184 11.03 -16.20 0.22
C ARG A 184 12.14 -16.23 1.28
N GLY A 185 11.91 -16.99 2.33
CA GLY A 185 12.83 -17.15 3.47
C GLY A 185 12.56 -16.17 4.59
N ASP A 186 13.61 -15.58 5.18
CA ASP A 186 13.51 -14.68 6.35
C ASP A 186 12.63 -13.46 6.10
N SER A 187 12.58 -12.98 4.86
CA SER A 187 11.72 -11.86 4.48
C SER A 187 10.24 -12.23 4.56
N ASP A 188 9.85 -13.43 4.11
CA ASP A 188 8.48 -13.95 4.26
C ASP A 188 8.10 -14.10 5.74
N HIS A 189 9.02 -14.60 6.59
CA HIS A 189 8.78 -14.65 8.03
C HIS A 189 8.54 -13.25 8.60
N ARG A 190 9.42 -12.26 8.31
CA ARG A 190 9.24 -10.89 8.80
C ARG A 190 7.90 -10.29 8.37
N ARG A 191 7.50 -10.48 7.11
CA ARG A 191 6.19 -10.08 6.61
C ARG A 191 5.04 -10.66 7.44
N SER A 192 5.12 -11.96 7.77
CA SER A 192 4.07 -12.66 8.53
C SER A 192 3.90 -12.12 9.96
N VAL A 193 4.90 -11.41 10.48
CA VAL A 193 4.88 -10.77 11.80
C VAL A 193 4.47 -9.29 11.68
N TYR A 194 5.06 -8.55 10.74
CA TYR A 194 4.88 -7.09 10.67
C TYR A 194 3.44 -6.68 10.42
N PHE A 195 2.81 -7.18 9.37
CA PHE A 195 1.50 -6.66 8.96
C PHE A 195 0.39 -6.94 9.96
N PRO A 196 0.22 -8.17 10.51
CA PRO A 196 -0.75 -8.39 11.56
C PRO A 196 -0.45 -7.58 12.84
N ALA A 197 0.83 -7.40 13.20
CA ALA A 197 1.21 -6.56 14.34
C ALA A 197 0.84 -5.10 14.12
N ARG A 198 1.11 -4.53 12.91
CA ARG A 198 0.72 -3.15 12.58
C ARG A 198 -0.79 -2.96 12.66
N ALA A 199 -1.58 -3.95 12.21
CA ALA A 199 -3.04 -3.91 12.31
C ALA A 199 -3.49 -3.90 13.79
N LEU A 200 -3.04 -4.88 14.57
CA LEU A 200 -3.46 -5.07 15.96
C LEU A 200 -3.05 -3.89 16.86
N GLU A 201 -1.78 -3.49 16.85
CA GLU A 201 -1.26 -2.46 17.75
C GLU A 201 -1.80 -1.05 17.48
N ASN A 202 -2.29 -0.82 16.25
CA ASN A 202 -2.86 0.45 15.80
C ASN A 202 -4.37 0.41 15.65
N THR A 203 -5.00 -0.75 15.83
CA THR A 203 -6.46 -0.95 15.69
C THR A 203 -6.99 -0.31 14.41
N PHE A 204 -6.36 -0.63 13.28
CA PHE A 204 -6.76 -0.21 11.93
C PHE A 204 -6.60 -1.36 10.93
N PHE A 205 -7.21 -1.26 9.76
CA PHE A 205 -7.01 -2.25 8.72
C PHE A 205 -5.60 -2.13 8.12
N VAL A 206 -5.07 -3.25 7.61
CA VAL A 206 -3.81 -3.25 6.85
C VAL A 206 -4.01 -3.96 5.53
N LEU A 207 -3.68 -3.29 4.43
CA LEU A 207 -3.60 -3.86 3.10
C LEU A 207 -2.13 -4.05 2.75
N PHE A 208 -1.77 -5.25 2.37
CA PHE A 208 -0.42 -5.60 1.94
C PHE A 208 -0.44 -6.21 0.54
N ALA A 209 0.21 -5.56 -0.42
CA ALA A 209 0.41 -6.08 -1.77
C ALA A 209 1.85 -6.50 -1.99
N ASN A 210 2.08 -7.68 -2.55
CA ASN A 210 3.39 -8.23 -2.83
C ASN A 210 3.46 -8.79 -4.25
N PHE A 211 4.66 -8.96 -4.76
CA PHE A 211 4.89 -9.75 -5.97
C PHE A 211 4.76 -11.24 -5.72
N ALA A 212 4.43 -11.98 -6.77
CA ALA A 212 4.69 -13.40 -6.94
C ALA A 212 5.77 -13.62 -8.00
N GLY A 213 6.22 -14.86 -8.16
CA GLY A 213 7.20 -15.23 -9.18
C GLY A 213 8.61 -14.73 -8.92
N ARG A 214 9.40 -14.63 -9.99
CA ARG A 214 10.84 -14.34 -9.93
C ARG A 214 11.19 -13.10 -10.74
N GLN A 215 12.05 -12.23 -10.17
CA GLN A 215 12.67 -11.11 -10.89
C GLN A 215 14.16 -11.11 -10.59
N GLY A 216 14.97 -11.41 -11.60
CA GLY A 216 16.42 -11.59 -11.44
C GLY A 216 16.75 -12.65 -10.37
N PRO A 217 17.58 -12.33 -9.37
CA PRO A 217 17.96 -13.27 -8.31
C PRO A 217 16.86 -13.54 -7.29
N TRP A 218 15.78 -12.73 -7.27
CA TRP A 218 14.80 -12.77 -6.21
C TRP A 218 13.56 -13.57 -6.58
N GLU A 219 13.14 -14.42 -5.64
CA GLU A 219 11.89 -15.16 -5.68
C GLU A 219 10.94 -14.59 -4.64
N PHE A 220 9.88 -13.94 -5.10
CA PHE A 220 8.92 -13.28 -4.24
C PHE A 220 7.99 -14.29 -3.58
N CYS A 221 7.56 -13.99 -2.34
CA CYS A 221 6.81 -14.94 -1.54
C CYS A 221 5.28 -14.84 -1.73
N GLY A 222 4.78 -13.92 -2.54
CA GLY A 222 3.35 -13.71 -2.68
C GLY A 222 2.69 -13.31 -1.37
N ARG A 223 1.56 -13.98 -1.02
CA ARG A 223 0.83 -13.85 0.25
C ARG A 223 0.35 -12.43 0.53
N SER A 224 -0.03 -11.70 -0.53
CA SER A 224 -0.73 -10.42 -0.41
C SER A 224 -1.99 -10.60 0.45
N ALA A 225 -2.32 -9.63 1.29
CA ALA A 225 -3.40 -9.84 2.26
C ALA A 225 -4.09 -8.55 2.69
N VAL A 226 -5.30 -8.68 3.21
CA VAL A 226 -6.00 -7.67 3.99
C VAL A 226 -6.15 -8.18 5.41
N TYR A 227 -5.71 -7.39 6.40
CA TYR A 227 -5.82 -7.69 7.82
C TYR A 227 -6.86 -6.78 8.47
N GLY A 228 -7.68 -7.35 9.33
CA GLY A 228 -8.61 -6.64 10.19
C GLY A 228 -7.91 -5.87 11.32
N PRO A 229 -8.60 -4.93 11.97
CA PRO A 229 -8.03 -4.12 13.05
C PRO A 229 -7.65 -4.92 14.30
N ASP A 230 -8.03 -6.20 14.37
CA ASP A 230 -7.63 -7.18 15.39
C ASP A 230 -6.41 -8.03 14.98
N GLY A 231 -5.80 -7.72 13.84
CA GLY A 231 -4.62 -8.40 13.30
C GLY A 231 -4.90 -9.71 12.57
N ARG A 232 -6.16 -10.16 12.47
CA ARG A 232 -6.51 -11.37 11.72
C ARG A 232 -6.59 -11.09 10.23
N ALA A 233 -6.17 -12.06 9.40
CA ALA A 233 -6.36 -11.95 7.97
C ALA A 233 -7.86 -12.08 7.62
N LEU A 234 -8.38 -11.10 6.89
CA LEU A 234 -9.72 -11.12 6.29
C LEU A 234 -9.69 -11.87 4.96
N ALA A 235 -8.62 -11.67 4.20
CA ALA A 235 -8.38 -12.34 2.93
C ALA A 235 -6.88 -12.38 2.66
N GLN A 236 -6.41 -13.46 1.99
CA GLN A 236 -4.98 -13.64 1.68
C GLN A 236 -4.82 -14.44 0.39
N ALA A 237 -3.90 -14.00 -0.46
CA ALA A 237 -3.46 -14.69 -1.67
C ALA A 237 -2.54 -15.89 -1.37
N GLY A 238 -2.44 -16.78 -2.33
CA GLY A 238 -1.46 -17.86 -2.33
C GLY A 238 -0.02 -17.34 -2.48
N PRO A 239 0.98 -18.24 -2.38
CA PRO A 239 2.40 -17.82 -2.41
C PRO A 239 2.97 -17.66 -3.82
N ASP A 240 2.37 -18.25 -4.87
CA ASP A 240 3.12 -18.60 -6.09
C ASP A 240 2.66 -17.88 -7.36
N ALA A 241 1.43 -17.38 -7.42
CA ALA A 241 0.84 -16.85 -8.65
C ALA A 241 0.27 -15.44 -8.48
N ALA A 242 0.09 -14.75 -9.61
CA ALA A 242 -0.67 -13.51 -9.63
C ALA A 242 -2.12 -13.76 -9.19
N GLU A 243 -2.63 -12.94 -8.27
CA GLU A 243 -3.96 -13.11 -7.67
C GLU A 243 -4.52 -11.74 -7.27
N LEU A 244 -5.83 -11.57 -7.34
CA LEU A 244 -6.53 -10.38 -6.86
C LEU A 244 -7.36 -10.77 -5.63
N VAL A 245 -7.01 -10.23 -4.49
CA VAL A 245 -7.68 -10.46 -3.20
C VAL A 245 -8.60 -9.31 -2.89
N VAL A 246 -9.84 -9.59 -2.45
CA VAL A 246 -10.86 -8.58 -2.16
C VAL A 246 -11.37 -8.75 -0.74
N ALA A 247 -11.58 -7.65 -0.03
CA ALA A 247 -12.20 -7.62 1.30
C ALA A 247 -13.00 -6.32 1.49
N ASP A 248 -13.90 -6.34 2.46
CA ASP A 248 -14.63 -5.15 2.90
C ASP A 248 -14.02 -4.61 4.20
N LEU A 249 -13.70 -3.32 4.22
CA LEU A 249 -13.37 -2.60 5.44
C LEU A 249 -14.69 -2.15 6.07
N ASP A 250 -15.00 -2.67 7.25
CA ASP A 250 -16.26 -2.47 7.93
C ASP A 250 -16.08 -1.49 9.11
N ASP A 251 -16.87 -0.40 9.11
CA ASP A 251 -16.82 0.65 10.15
C ASP A 251 -17.30 0.13 11.51
N ALA A 252 -18.28 -0.78 11.53
CA ALA A 252 -18.74 -1.41 12.76
C ALA A 252 -17.65 -2.26 13.40
N GLU A 253 -16.91 -3.02 12.60
CA GLU A 253 -15.77 -3.82 13.07
C GLU A 253 -14.63 -2.93 13.59
N LEU A 254 -14.28 -1.86 12.86
CA LEU A 254 -13.28 -0.88 13.29
C LEU A 254 -13.65 -0.26 14.64
N THR A 255 -14.90 0.16 14.79
CA THR A 255 -15.45 0.75 16.02
C THR A 255 -15.44 -0.27 17.16
N ARG A 256 -15.88 -1.49 16.90
CA ARG A 256 -15.89 -2.59 17.88
C ARG A 256 -14.48 -2.88 18.43
N VAL A 257 -13.50 -2.99 17.55
CA VAL A 257 -12.11 -3.30 17.96
C VAL A 257 -11.50 -2.13 18.71
N ARG A 258 -11.65 -0.89 18.23
CA ARG A 258 -11.18 0.33 18.92
C ARG A 258 -11.83 0.53 20.28
N GLY A 259 -13.08 0.11 20.44
CA GLY A 259 -13.78 0.12 21.73
C GLY A 259 -13.26 -0.88 22.74
N GLY A 260 -12.86 -2.06 22.28
CA GLY A 260 -12.33 -3.15 23.11
C GLY A 260 -10.83 -3.09 23.37
N LEU A 261 -10.04 -2.49 22.47
CA LEU A 261 -8.58 -2.39 22.55
C LEU A 261 -8.16 -0.91 22.68
N THR A 262 -7.56 -0.56 23.81
CA THR A 262 -7.28 0.84 24.15
C THR A 262 -5.89 1.32 23.74
N MET A 263 -5.04 0.45 23.16
CA MET A 263 -3.63 0.73 22.90
C MET A 263 -3.38 2.01 22.10
N LEU A 264 -4.19 2.29 21.08
CA LEU A 264 -4.04 3.52 20.28
C LEU A 264 -4.40 4.76 21.10
N ARG A 265 -5.49 4.71 21.89
CA ARG A 265 -5.89 5.80 22.77
C ARG A 265 -4.84 6.06 23.85
N ASP A 266 -4.26 4.99 24.40
CA ASP A 266 -3.26 5.10 25.47
C ASP A 266 -1.91 5.59 24.91
N ALA A 267 -1.56 5.21 23.67
CA ALA A 267 -0.37 5.72 22.98
C ALA A 267 -0.43 7.22 22.64
N ALA A 268 -1.63 7.79 22.53
CA ALA A 268 -1.80 9.24 22.34
C ALA A 268 -1.48 10.07 23.60
N ARG A 269 -1.28 9.42 24.76
CA ARG A 269 -0.95 10.08 26.03
C ARG A 269 0.57 10.14 26.23
N PRO A 270 1.09 11.20 26.87
CA PRO A 270 2.50 11.23 27.25
C PRO A 270 2.84 10.05 28.18
N PRO A 271 4.04 9.45 28.07
CA PRO A 271 4.50 8.43 29.01
C PRO A 271 4.45 8.96 30.46
N GLY A 272 3.94 8.13 31.40
CA GLY A 272 3.88 8.47 32.83
C GLY A 272 2.63 9.22 33.30
N VAL A 273 1.68 9.52 32.41
CA VAL A 273 0.36 10.07 32.78
C VAL A 273 -0.63 8.92 32.87
N ASN A 274 -0.87 8.42 34.09
CA ASN A 274 -1.98 7.50 34.35
C ASN A 274 -3.33 8.27 34.36
N PRO A 275 -4.44 7.64 33.97
CA PRO A 275 -5.77 8.26 33.99
C PRO A 275 -6.22 8.63 35.40
#